data_9a89d7303881d9cb744d04f0d2101b5a
#
_entry.id   9a89d7303881d9cb744d04f0d2101b5a
#
_cell.length_a   1.000
_cell.length_b   1.000
_cell.length_c   1.000
_cell.angle_alpha   90.00
_cell.angle_beta   90.00
_cell.angle_gamma   90.00
#
_symmetry.space_group_name_H-M   'P 1'
#
loop_
_entity.id
_entity.type
_entity.pdbx_description
1 polymer ?
#
loop_
_entity_poly.entity_id
_entity_poly.type
_entity_poly.pdbx_seq_one_letter_code
_entity_poly.pdbx_strand_id
1 'polypeptide(L)'
;MSLVGKNRAIFNYKNQKLLNRNFLYKDFEKTKSYRTNFSNSKFGSTSFRAAHFKYCSFLNCSFADCDFIGTNFRGSYFSTTTFENCIFSSVVFDQVKFKNTSFKNCYFFGSSAHIQALLSDMDENTVLPAPPAQNTVSPALKEVIDSLRTNDIIRRSHTLHGKGESINTATLLMLHSIYTDEQLITLLPLIP
;
A
#
# COMPACT_ATOMS: atom_id res chain seq x y z
N MET A 1 8.32 23.50 -0.43
CA MET A 1 9.43 22.92 -1.23
C MET A 1 8.86 21.82 -2.10
N SER A 2 8.86 22.03 -3.41
CA SER A 2 8.29 21.10 -4.39
C SER A 2 9.11 19.82 -4.46
N LEU A 3 8.55 18.69 -4.02
CA LEU A 3 9.13 17.34 -4.15
C LEU A 3 8.84 16.70 -5.51
N VAL A 4 8.49 17.49 -6.51
CA VAL A 4 8.14 17.03 -7.86
C VAL A 4 9.24 17.40 -8.84
N GLY A 5 10.40 16.77 -8.69
CA GLY A 5 11.45 16.78 -9.71
C GLY A 5 11.22 15.68 -10.75
N LYS A 6 11.43 15.98 -12.02
CA LYS A 6 11.33 15.06 -13.18
C LYS A 6 12.24 13.82 -13.14
N ASN A 7 13.09 13.68 -12.13
CA ASN A 7 13.96 12.53 -11.89
C ASN A 7 13.59 11.89 -10.57
N ARG A 8 12.50 11.09 -10.56
CA ARG A 8 12.19 10.17 -9.47
C ARG A 8 13.30 9.11 -9.46
N ALA A 9 14.30 9.30 -8.60
CA ALA A 9 15.32 8.29 -8.40
C ALA A 9 14.63 7.03 -7.84
N ILE A 10 14.53 5.99 -8.65
CA ILE A 10 14.07 4.68 -8.17
C ILE A 10 15.14 4.19 -7.19
N PHE A 11 14.76 4.06 -5.93
CA PHE A 11 15.68 3.54 -4.92
C PHE A 11 15.99 2.07 -5.21
N ASN A 12 17.25 1.76 -5.38
CA ASN A 12 17.73 0.40 -5.56
C ASN A 12 18.68 0.07 -4.41
N TYR A 13 18.24 -0.85 -3.55
CA TYR A 13 19.04 -1.29 -2.41
C TYR A 13 19.50 -2.73 -2.63
N LYS A 14 20.79 -2.95 -2.64
CA LYS A 14 21.34 -4.30 -2.76
C LYS A 14 22.37 -4.54 -1.65
N ASN A 15 22.14 -5.60 -0.88
CA ASN A 15 23.03 -6.02 0.22
C ASN A 15 23.29 -4.89 1.24
N GLN A 16 22.28 -4.04 1.51
CA GLN A 16 22.44 -2.89 2.41
C GLN A 16 21.84 -3.17 3.79
N LYS A 17 22.30 -2.41 4.78
CA LYS A 17 21.72 -2.35 6.12
C LYS A 17 21.09 -0.96 6.30
N LEU A 18 19.77 -0.88 6.24
CA LEU A 18 18.98 0.34 6.43
C LEU A 18 18.21 0.24 7.75
N LEU A 19 18.96 0.17 8.84
CA LEU A 19 18.41 -0.08 10.17
C LEU A 19 17.91 1.21 10.82
N ASN A 20 16.89 1.10 11.67
CA ASN A 20 16.37 2.18 12.50
C ASN A 20 15.95 3.43 11.67
N ARG A 21 15.37 3.20 10.49
CA ARG A 21 14.99 4.29 9.59
C ARG A 21 13.55 4.69 9.76
N ASN A 22 13.30 5.97 9.55
CA ASN A 22 11.96 6.51 9.42
C ASN A 22 11.69 6.80 7.93
N PHE A 23 10.77 6.02 7.34
CA PHE A 23 10.37 6.11 5.95
C PHE A 23 8.94 6.65 5.81
N LEU A 24 8.53 7.57 6.69
CA LEU A 24 7.22 8.21 6.58
C LEU A 24 7.12 9.04 5.29
N TYR A 25 5.99 8.93 4.60
CA TYR A 25 5.68 9.66 3.35
C TYR A 25 6.70 9.43 2.24
N LYS A 26 7.41 8.31 2.27
CA LYS A 26 8.35 7.94 1.21
C LYS A 26 7.64 7.18 0.10
N ASP A 27 8.18 7.29 -1.08
CA ASP A 27 7.68 6.58 -2.23
C ASP A 27 8.68 5.51 -2.65
N PHE A 28 8.27 4.26 -2.45
CA PHE A 28 9.02 3.08 -2.89
C PHE A 28 8.45 2.47 -4.17
N GLU A 29 7.58 3.16 -4.90
CA GLU A 29 7.04 2.65 -6.15
C GLU A 29 8.16 2.19 -7.09
N LYS A 30 8.02 0.96 -7.61
CA LYS A 30 9.01 0.34 -8.52
C LYS A 30 10.43 0.16 -7.96
N THR A 31 10.64 0.42 -6.68
CA THR A 31 11.93 0.17 -5.99
C THR A 31 12.34 -1.29 -6.14
N LYS A 32 13.63 -1.51 -6.32
CA LYS A 32 14.21 -2.87 -6.37
C LYS A 32 15.19 -3.04 -5.21
N SER A 33 14.79 -3.84 -4.22
CA SER A 33 15.63 -4.17 -3.07
C SER A 33 15.94 -5.66 -3.06
N TYR A 34 17.20 -6.00 -2.85
CA TYR A 34 17.65 -7.38 -2.82
C TYR A 34 18.59 -7.61 -1.63
N ARG A 35 18.27 -8.59 -0.77
CA ARG A 35 19.06 -8.93 0.43
C ARG A 35 19.37 -7.71 1.30
N THR A 36 18.41 -6.80 1.43
CA THR A 36 18.55 -5.59 2.24
C THR A 36 17.87 -5.79 3.58
N ASN A 37 18.52 -5.32 4.63
CA ASN A 37 17.99 -5.37 5.98
C ASN A 37 17.39 -4.00 6.36
N PHE A 38 16.07 -3.98 6.58
CA PHE A 38 15.29 -2.81 6.99
C PHE A 38 14.89 -2.84 8.48
N SER A 39 15.49 -3.70 9.29
CA SER A 39 15.05 -3.93 10.67
C SER A 39 14.95 -2.66 11.50
N ASN A 40 13.99 -2.68 12.43
CA ASN A 40 13.66 -1.56 13.33
C ASN A 40 13.24 -0.27 12.60
N SER A 41 12.66 -0.38 11.41
CA SER A 41 12.26 0.78 10.62
C SER A 41 10.76 0.97 10.63
N LYS A 42 10.34 2.23 10.46
CA LYS A 42 8.94 2.63 10.38
C LYS A 42 8.61 3.10 8.97
N PHE A 43 7.51 2.59 8.43
CA PHE A 43 6.96 2.96 7.14
C PHE A 43 5.53 3.46 7.37
N GLY A 44 5.24 4.70 7.03
CA GLY A 44 3.91 5.25 7.20
C GLY A 44 3.49 6.07 6.00
N SER A 45 2.24 5.95 5.58
CA SER A 45 1.68 6.62 4.41
C SER A 45 2.61 6.49 3.19
N THR A 46 3.07 5.25 2.95
CA THR A 46 4.13 4.94 1.99
C THR A 46 3.60 4.04 0.88
N SER A 47 3.84 4.39 -0.38
CA SER A 47 3.51 3.53 -1.51
C SER A 47 4.63 2.55 -1.83
N PHE A 48 4.29 1.26 -1.92
CA PHE A 48 5.17 0.17 -2.37
C PHE A 48 4.72 -0.41 -3.71
N ARG A 49 3.90 0.32 -4.45
CA ARG A 49 3.31 -0.13 -5.71
C ARG A 49 4.38 -0.65 -6.69
N ALA A 50 4.18 -1.89 -7.17
CA ALA A 50 5.09 -2.57 -8.08
C ALA A 50 6.56 -2.65 -7.58
N ALA A 51 6.80 -2.49 -6.28
CA ALA A 51 8.13 -2.62 -5.71
C ALA A 51 8.54 -4.09 -5.56
N HIS A 52 9.83 -4.33 -5.58
CA HIS A 52 10.43 -5.66 -5.42
C HIS A 52 11.37 -5.66 -4.20
N PHE A 53 10.98 -6.37 -3.17
CA PHE A 53 11.77 -6.58 -1.95
C PHE A 53 12.07 -8.06 -1.81
N LYS A 54 13.08 -8.55 -2.56
CA LYS A 54 13.40 -9.98 -2.59
C LYS A 54 14.48 -10.32 -1.58
N TYR A 55 14.21 -11.33 -0.75
CA TYR A 55 15.13 -11.81 0.28
C TYR A 55 15.51 -10.71 1.29
N CYS A 56 14.63 -9.76 1.53
CA CYS A 56 14.83 -8.67 2.49
C CYS A 56 14.40 -9.07 3.89
N SER A 57 14.94 -8.40 4.89
CA SER A 57 14.58 -8.59 6.30
C SER A 57 13.85 -7.38 6.84
N PHE A 58 12.71 -7.64 7.50
CA PHE A 58 11.87 -6.66 8.17
C PHE A 58 11.61 -7.12 9.62
N LEU A 59 12.68 -7.16 10.43
CA LEU A 59 12.56 -7.48 11.85
C LEU A 59 12.14 -6.23 12.62
N ASN A 60 11.13 -6.34 13.49
CA ASN A 60 10.66 -5.25 14.33
C ASN A 60 10.34 -3.97 13.52
N CYS A 61 9.65 -4.14 12.40
CA CYS A 61 9.19 -3.04 11.57
C CYS A 61 7.70 -2.72 11.83
N SER A 62 7.31 -1.48 11.55
CA SER A 62 5.90 -1.10 11.48
C SER A 62 5.57 -0.51 10.13
N PHE A 63 4.42 -0.94 9.58
CA PHE A 63 3.84 -0.41 8.37
C PHE A 63 2.44 0.12 8.71
N ALA A 64 2.22 1.41 8.53
CA ALA A 64 0.93 2.05 8.76
C ALA A 64 0.48 2.81 7.51
N ASP A 65 -0.78 2.67 7.13
CA ASP A 65 -1.39 3.38 6.00
C ASP A 65 -0.61 3.18 4.67
N CYS A 66 -0.13 1.96 4.43
CA CYS A 66 0.72 1.65 3.27
C CYS A 66 -0.06 0.89 2.18
N ASP A 67 0.31 1.13 0.92
CA ASP A 67 -0.19 0.36 -0.20
C ASP A 67 0.88 -0.58 -0.79
N PHE A 68 0.52 -1.86 -0.94
CA PHE A 68 1.37 -2.92 -1.47
C PHE A 68 0.81 -3.50 -2.78
N ILE A 69 0.33 -2.64 -3.67
CA ILE A 69 -0.29 -3.08 -4.92
C ILE A 69 0.77 -3.60 -5.90
N GLY A 70 0.70 -4.87 -6.26
CA GLY A 70 1.67 -5.51 -7.16
C GLY A 70 3.07 -5.66 -6.57
N THR A 71 3.22 -5.55 -5.26
CA THR A 71 4.52 -5.66 -4.57
C THR A 71 5.00 -7.12 -4.54
N ASN A 72 6.29 -7.33 -4.71
CA ASN A 72 6.91 -8.66 -4.66
C ASN A 72 7.86 -8.77 -3.45
N PHE A 73 7.47 -9.60 -2.48
CA PHE A 73 8.24 -9.88 -1.26
C PHE A 73 8.94 -11.26 -1.27
N ARG A 74 9.08 -11.88 -2.43
CA ARG A 74 9.61 -13.25 -2.53
C ARG A 74 10.83 -13.48 -1.65
N GLY A 75 10.76 -14.54 -0.82
CA GLY A 75 11.85 -14.99 0.05
C GLY A 75 12.18 -14.03 1.21
N SER A 76 11.37 -12.98 1.42
CA SER A 76 11.59 -12.04 2.51
C SER A 76 11.10 -12.57 3.85
N TYR A 77 11.59 -11.97 4.92
CA TYR A 77 11.32 -12.37 6.29
C TYR A 77 10.76 -11.20 7.09
N PHE A 78 9.59 -11.42 7.67
CA PHE A 78 8.93 -10.51 8.59
C PHE A 78 8.91 -11.15 9.98
N SER A 79 9.45 -10.47 10.97
CA SER A 79 9.44 -10.95 12.36
C SER A 79 9.14 -9.80 13.31
N THR A 80 8.22 -10.04 14.24
CA THR A 80 7.77 -9.00 15.18
C THR A 80 7.40 -7.71 14.42
N THR A 81 6.70 -7.88 13.29
CA THR A 81 6.35 -6.81 12.37
C THR A 81 4.85 -6.57 12.43
N THR A 82 4.44 -5.31 12.39
CA THR A 82 3.04 -4.91 12.38
C THR A 82 2.65 -4.26 11.07
N PHE A 83 1.46 -4.60 10.57
CA PHE A 83 0.80 -3.93 9.46
C PHE A 83 -0.54 -3.40 9.95
N GLU A 84 -0.78 -2.11 9.78
CA GLU A 84 -2.01 -1.45 10.20
C GLU A 84 -2.56 -0.58 9.07
N ASN A 85 -3.86 -0.68 8.79
CA ASN A 85 -4.53 0.09 7.73
C ASN A 85 -3.85 -0.06 6.36
N CYS A 86 -3.40 -1.26 6.00
CA CYS A 86 -2.65 -1.48 4.75
C CYS A 86 -3.49 -2.16 3.68
N ILE A 87 -3.16 -1.87 2.42
CA ILE A 87 -3.79 -2.50 1.25
C ILE A 87 -2.80 -3.46 0.59
N PHE A 88 -3.22 -4.71 0.42
CA PHE A 88 -2.47 -5.75 -0.28
C PHE A 88 -3.29 -6.21 -1.50
N SER A 89 -2.84 -5.88 -2.70
CA SER A 89 -3.48 -6.31 -3.94
C SER A 89 -2.46 -6.89 -4.89
N SER A 90 -2.70 -8.11 -5.37
CA SER A 90 -1.77 -8.82 -6.27
C SER A 90 -0.33 -8.89 -5.73
N VAL A 91 -0.19 -9.08 -4.41
CA VAL A 91 1.13 -9.16 -3.75
C VAL A 91 1.69 -10.56 -3.88
N VAL A 92 2.98 -10.66 -4.19
CA VAL A 92 3.69 -11.94 -4.27
C VAL A 92 4.37 -12.21 -2.92
N PHE A 93 3.85 -13.20 -2.18
CA PHE A 93 4.39 -13.69 -0.91
C PHE A 93 5.10 -15.06 -1.05
N ASP A 94 5.57 -15.40 -2.24
CA ASP A 94 6.27 -16.66 -2.48
C ASP A 94 7.50 -16.80 -1.56
N GLN A 95 7.59 -17.92 -0.82
CA GLN A 95 8.66 -18.21 0.14
C GLN A 95 8.85 -17.15 1.25
N VAL A 96 7.85 -16.31 1.51
CA VAL A 96 7.89 -15.36 2.62
C VAL A 96 7.71 -16.10 3.94
N LYS A 97 8.45 -15.67 4.96
CA LYS A 97 8.31 -16.18 6.32
C LYS A 97 7.78 -15.08 7.22
N PHE A 98 6.67 -15.38 7.90
CA PHE A 98 6.09 -14.55 8.95
C PHE A 98 6.34 -15.19 10.32
N LYS A 99 6.83 -14.39 11.29
CA LYS A 99 6.99 -14.81 12.69
C LYS A 99 6.54 -13.68 13.61
N ASN A 100 5.57 -13.94 14.48
CA ASN A 100 5.02 -12.92 15.37
C ASN A 100 4.65 -11.64 14.61
N THR A 101 4.06 -11.80 13.43
CA THR A 101 3.64 -10.70 12.56
C THR A 101 2.13 -10.53 12.72
N SER A 102 1.69 -9.29 12.87
CA SER A 102 0.27 -8.97 12.99
C SER A 102 -0.20 -8.09 11.83
N PHE A 103 -1.45 -8.32 11.43
CA PHE A 103 -2.18 -7.50 10.47
C PHE A 103 -3.43 -6.98 11.17
N LYS A 104 -3.66 -5.69 11.13
CA LYS A 104 -4.80 -5.03 11.75
C LYS A 104 -5.45 -4.07 10.76
N ASN A 105 -6.75 -4.19 10.57
CA ASN A 105 -7.54 -3.38 9.66
C ASN A 105 -6.92 -3.31 8.24
N CYS A 106 -6.44 -4.46 7.75
CA CYS A 106 -5.81 -4.56 6.43
C CYS A 106 -6.78 -5.15 5.40
N TYR A 107 -6.61 -4.73 4.15
CA TYR A 107 -7.42 -5.19 3.01
C TYR A 107 -6.56 -6.04 2.08
N PHE A 108 -7.01 -7.26 1.83
CA PHE A 108 -6.32 -8.23 0.96
C PHE A 108 -7.18 -8.56 -0.25
N PHE A 109 -6.65 -8.33 -1.45
CA PHE A 109 -7.33 -8.62 -2.70
C PHE A 109 -6.56 -9.66 -3.51
N GLY A 110 -7.24 -10.75 -3.88
CA GLY A 110 -6.64 -11.84 -4.66
C GLY A 110 -5.56 -12.63 -3.91
N SER A 111 -5.70 -12.77 -2.59
CA SER A 111 -4.71 -13.45 -1.75
C SER A 111 -4.70 -14.96 -1.95
N SER A 112 -3.51 -15.56 -1.87
CA SER A 112 -3.35 -17.02 -1.88
C SER A 112 -3.96 -17.68 -0.65
N ALA A 113 -4.28 -18.99 -0.77
CA ALA A 113 -4.80 -19.78 0.34
C ALA A 113 -3.87 -19.73 1.58
N HIS A 114 -2.55 -19.66 1.38
CA HIS A 114 -1.59 -19.53 2.47
C HIS A 114 -1.77 -18.23 3.26
N ILE A 115 -2.00 -17.11 2.59
CA ILE A 115 -2.25 -15.82 3.26
C ILE A 115 -3.62 -15.83 3.93
N GLN A 116 -4.65 -16.40 3.29
CA GLN A 116 -5.97 -16.55 3.91
C GLN A 116 -5.90 -17.38 5.21
N ALA A 117 -5.16 -18.48 5.20
CA ALA A 117 -4.93 -19.29 6.41
C ALA A 117 -4.16 -18.54 7.51
N LEU A 118 -3.18 -17.70 7.13
CA LEU A 118 -2.45 -16.85 8.08
C LEU A 118 -3.36 -15.82 8.74
N LEU A 119 -4.36 -15.31 8.02
CA LEU A 119 -5.28 -14.27 8.50
C LEU A 119 -6.51 -14.82 9.23
N SER A 120 -6.75 -16.14 9.22
CA SER A 120 -7.96 -16.75 9.78
C SER A 120 -8.17 -16.45 11.26
N ASP A 121 -7.10 -16.24 12.00
CA ASP A 121 -7.12 -15.94 13.44
C ASP A 121 -6.95 -14.44 13.75
N MET A 122 -7.09 -13.56 12.73
CA MET A 122 -6.87 -12.13 12.84
C MET A 122 -8.14 -11.38 12.40
N ASP A 123 -9.00 -11.04 13.36
CA ASP A 123 -10.39 -10.61 13.12
C ASP A 123 -10.55 -9.29 12.38
N GLU A 124 -9.74 -8.36 12.38
CA GLU A 124 -9.99 -7.02 11.83
C GLU A 124 -9.58 -6.85 10.35
N ASN A 125 -9.39 -7.94 9.61
CA ASN A 125 -8.90 -7.86 8.24
C ASN A 125 -9.98 -8.24 7.22
N THR A 126 -9.98 -7.54 6.08
CA THR A 126 -10.90 -7.80 4.97
C THR A 126 -10.19 -8.56 3.85
N VAL A 127 -10.70 -9.74 3.50
CA VAL A 127 -10.16 -10.55 2.41
C VAL A 127 -11.21 -10.69 1.30
N LEU A 128 -10.91 -10.19 0.12
CA LEU A 128 -11.78 -10.22 -1.05
C LEU A 128 -11.04 -10.79 -2.27
N PRO A 129 -11.76 -11.41 -3.21
CA PRO A 129 -11.14 -11.97 -4.42
C PRO A 129 -10.53 -10.89 -5.32
N ALA A 130 -11.13 -9.69 -5.33
CA ALA A 130 -10.65 -8.54 -6.11
C ALA A 130 -11.13 -7.23 -5.47
N PRO A 131 -10.52 -6.08 -5.82
CA PRO A 131 -11.08 -4.78 -5.47
C PRO A 131 -12.49 -4.61 -6.05
N PRO A 132 -13.34 -3.75 -5.45
CA PRO A 132 -14.66 -3.46 -5.98
C PRO A 132 -14.63 -3.01 -7.44
N ALA A 133 -15.67 -3.34 -8.18
CA ALA A 133 -15.77 -2.94 -9.58
C ALA A 133 -15.93 -1.42 -9.73
N GLN A 134 -15.49 -0.86 -10.85
CA GLN A 134 -15.57 0.60 -11.10
C GLN A 134 -17.01 1.15 -11.06
N ASN A 135 -18.00 0.34 -11.44
CA ASN A 135 -19.42 0.71 -11.42
C ASN A 135 -20.05 0.75 -10.02
N THR A 136 -19.32 0.38 -8.98
CA THR A 136 -19.78 0.53 -7.58
C THR A 136 -19.58 1.95 -7.05
N VAL A 137 -18.79 2.78 -7.74
CA VAL A 137 -18.55 4.17 -7.37
C VAL A 137 -19.72 5.02 -7.83
N SER A 138 -20.31 5.81 -6.92
CA SER A 138 -21.43 6.69 -7.29
C SER A 138 -20.99 7.75 -8.32
N PRO A 139 -21.90 8.16 -9.23
CA PRO A 139 -21.55 9.15 -10.25
C PRO A 139 -20.99 10.46 -9.67
N ALA A 140 -21.60 10.94 -8.58
CA ALA A 140 -21.17 12.18 -7.93
C ALA A 140 -19.75 12.09 -7.33
N LEU A 141 -19.45 10.98 -6.63
CA LEU A 141 -18.12 10.76 -6.10
C LEU A 141 -17.09 10.55 -7.21
N LYS A 142 -17.46 9.87 -8.29
CA LYS A 142 -16.60 9.70 -9.47
C LYS A 142 -16.24 11.05 -10.08
N GLU A 143 -17.19 11.96 -10.25
CA GLU A 143 -16.94 13.31 -10.78
C GLU A 143 -15.94 14.09 -9.93
N VAL A 144 -16.10 14.04 -8.61
CA VAL A 144 -15.14 14.68 -7.67
C VAL A 144 -13.75 14.06 -7.80
N ILE A 145 -13.62 12.74 -7.79
CA ILE A 145 -12.32 12.06 -7.93
C ILE A 145 -11.69 12.43 -9.28
N ASP A 146 -12.46 12.42 -10.38
CA ASP A 146 -11.93 12.74 -11.70
C ASP A 146 -11.48 14.21 -11.80
N SER A 147 -12.15 15.14 -11.13
CA SER A 147 -11.72 16.55 -11.06
C SER A 147 -10.33 16.72 -10.43
N LEU A 148 -9.98 15.86 -9.46
CA LEU A 148 -8.69 15.87 -8.79
C LEU A 148 -7.54 15.37 -9.68
N ARG A 149 -7.81 14.84 -10.89
CA ARG A 149 -6.74 14.47 -11.85
C ARG A 149 -5.94 15.68 -12.34
N THR A 150 -6.49 16.88 -12.23
CA THR A 150 -5.78 18.13 -12.55
C THR A 150 -4.66 18.45 -11.54
N ASN A 151 -4.78 17.93 -10.31
CA ASN A 151 -3.73 18.04 -9.32
C ASN A 151 -2.67 16.95 -9.55
N ASP A 152 -1.50 17.37 -10.00
CA ASP A 152 -0.40 16.47 -10.34
C ASP A 152 0.09 15.62 -9.17
N ILE A 153 0.03 16.12 -7.94
CA ILE A 153 0.44 15.40 -6.73
C ILE A 153 -0.53 14.24 -6.47
N ILE A 154 -1.83 14.53 -6.47
CA ILE A 154 -2.89 13.54 -6.24
C ILE A 154 -2.87 12.48 -7.36
N ARG A 155 -2.81 12.93 -8.61
CA ARG A 155 -2.79 12.03 -9.77
C ARG A 155 -1.59 11.07 -9.74
N ARG A 156 -0.41 11.56 -9.38
CA ARG A 156 0.82 10.76 -9.33
C ARG A 156 0.95 9.88 -8.09
N SER A 157 0.22 10.16 -7.02
CA SER A 157 0.21 9.31 -5.83
C SER A 157 -0.43 7.94 -6.09
N HIS A 158 -1.26 7.83 -7.13
CA HIS A 158 -2.08 6.66 -7.42
C HIS A 158 -3.02 6.25 -6.28
N THR A 159 -3.21 7.10 -5.28
CA THR A 159 -4.09 6.83 -4.14
C THR A 159 -5.54 6.74 -4.58
N LEU A 160 -6.03 7.74 -5.31
CA LEU A 160 -7.41 7.78 -5.83
C LEU A 160 -7.51 7.28 -7.27
N HIS A 161 -6.45 7.38 -8.06
CA HIS A 161 -6.45 7.12 -9.49
C HIS A 161 -5.67 5.84 -9.84
N GLY A 162 -6.30 4.99 -10.65
CA GLY A 162 -5.66 3.84 -11.28
C GLY A 162 -5.05 4.17 -12.65
N LYS A 163 -4.81 3.15 -13.46
CA LYS A 163 -4.29 3.31 -14.82
C LYS A 163 -5.38 3.85 -15.75
N GLY A 164 -5.02 4.79 -16.62
CA GLY A 164 -5.99 5.46 -17.50
C GLY A 164 -6.97 6.32 -16.71
N GLU A 165 -8.25 6.17 -16.99
CA GLU A 165 -9.35 6.90 -16.30
C GLU A 165 -9.95 6.13 -15.12
N SER A 166 -9.34 5.00 -14.72
CA SER A 166 -9.87 4.19 -13.63
C SER A 166 -9.65 4.83 -12.27
N ILE A 167 -10.52 4.50 -11.32
CA ILE A 167 -10.41 4.86 -9.91
C ILE A 167 -9.74 3.73 -9.15
N ASN A 168 -8.97 4.04 -8.14
CA ASN A 168 -8.41 3.04 -7.22
C ASN A 168 -9.47 2.61 -6.20
N THR A 169 -10.32 1.67 -6.60
CA THR A 169 -11.44 1.18 -5.79
C THR A 169 -10.98 0.43 -4.53
N ALA A 170 -9.75 -0.08 -4.48
CA ALA A 170 -9.19 -0.68 -3.27
C ALA A 170 -9.01 0.37 -2.17
N THR A 171 -8.43 1.53 -2.51
CA THR A 171 -8.31 2.65 -1.58
C THR A 171 -9.67 3.23 -1.22
N LEU A 172 -10.58 3.33 -2.20
CA LEU A 172 -11.91 3.86 -1.96
C LEU A 172 -12.70 2.97 -0.97
N LEU A 173 -12.59 1.65 -1.07
CA LEU A 173 -13.20 0.74 -0.10
C LEU A 173 -12.67 0.99 1.32
N MET A 174 -11.37 1.21 1.47
CA MET A 174 -10.78 1.55 2.78
C MET A 174 -11.29 2.91 3.29
N LEU A 175 -11.41 3.90 2.41
CA LEU A 175 -11.99 5.20 2.79
C LEU A 175 -13.46 5.08 3.22
N HIS A 176 -14.23 4.22 2.57
CA HIS A 176 -15.63 3.95 2.93
C HIS A 176 -15.81 3.24 4.29
N SER A 177 -14.76 2.65 4.85
CA SER A 177 -14.82 2.15 6.22
C SER A 177 -14.83 3.27 7.27
N ILE A 178 -14.49 4.51 6.86
CA ILE A 178 -14.38 5.68 7.73
C ILE A 178 -15.38 6.77 7.33
N TYR A 179 -15.60 6.96 6.03
CA TYR A 179 -16.36 8.08 5.46
C TYR A 179 -17.48 7.59 4.57
N THR A 180 -18.62 8.30 4.58
CA THR A 180 -19.70 8.13 3.57
C THR A 180 -19.32 8.79 2.24
N ASP A 181 -20.05 8.46 1.17
CA ASP A 181 -19.90 9.15 -0.14
C ASP A 181 -20.03 10.67 0.00
N GLU A 182 -21.05 11.14 0.75
CA GLU A 182 -21.29 12.56 0.96
C GLU A 182 -20.13 13.26 1.66
N GLN A 183 -19.54 12.60 2.66
CA GLN A 183 -18.36 13.11 3.35
C GLN A 183 -17.15 13.15 2.41
N LEU A 184 -16.93 12.11 1.61
CA LEU A 184 -15.83 12.08 0.63
C LEU A 184 -15.99 13.17 -0.44
N ILE A 185 -17.21 13.37 -0.97
CA ILE A 185 -17.51 14.43 -1.93
C ILE A 185 -17.17 15.81 -1.37
N THR A 186 -17.38 16.02 -0.06
CA THR A 186 -17.10 17.29 0.60
C THR A 186 -15.62 17.46 0.94
N LEU A 187 -14.95 16.41 1.39
CA LEU A 187 -13.59 16.46 1.93
C LEU A 187 -12.51 16.38 0.86
N LEU A 188 -12.69 15.56 -0.17
CA LEU A 188 -11.65 15.33 -1.18
C LEU A 188 -11.23 16.61 -1.93
N PRO A 189 -12.13 17.55 -2.29
CA PRO A 189 -11.73 18.80 -2.92
C PRO A 189 -10.89 19.74 -2.03
N LEU A 190 -10.90 19.51 -0.70
CA LEU A 190 -10.14 20.31 0.25
C LEU A 190 -8.66 19.87 0.36
N ILE A 191 -8.29 18.78 -0.30
CA ILE A 191 -6.89 18.31 -0.33
C ILE A 191 -6.06 19.32 -1.15
N PRO A 192 -5.02 19.93 -0.54
CA PRO A 192 -4.23 21.00 -1.15
C PRO A 192 -3.37 20.53 -2.34
#